data_dd7f96e212a2302488fd65b3efc8394d
#
_entry.id   dd7f96e212a2302488fd65b3efc8394d
#
_cell.length_a   1.000
_cell.length_b   1.000
_cell.length_c   1.000
_cell.angle_alpha   90.00
_cell.angle_beta   90.00
_cell.angle_gamma   90.00
#
_symmetry.space_group_name_H-M   'P 1'
#
loop_
_entity.id
_entity.type
_entity.pdbx_description
1 polymer ?
#
loop_
_entity_poly.entity_id
_entity_poly.type
_entity_poly.pdbx_seq_one_letter_code
_entity_poly.pdbx_strand_id
1 'polypeptide(L)'
;MSEFDWIFDEVSSGIKALIERFTQTPYFFYSEQDMHAYLYHRLISGRLGEFFVETSTGDRTVLLHREYPTLKTYGRARGHFDLAVIDPADMSASHWRMQIRNPGYAKHRLKVAVEFGLNAIGTS
;
A
#
# COMPACT_ATOMS: atom_id res chain seq x y z
N MET A 1 18.41 -14.54 -3.01
CA MET A 1 17.44 -13.78 -2.23
C MET A 1 17.64 -12.30 -2.38
N SER A 2 16.54 -11.57 -2.48
CA SER A 2 16.62 -10.13 -2.57
C SER A 2 16.82 -9.53 -1.19
N GLU A 3 17.56 -8.43 -1.12
CA GLU A 3 17.73 -7.72 0.14
C GLU A 3 16.44 -7.09 0.64
N PHE A 4 15.39 -7.08 -0.19
CA PHE A 4 14.12 -6.51 0.18
C PHE A 4 13.03 -7.57 0.40
N ASP A 5 13.41 -8.82 0.55
CA ASP A 5 12.42 -9.87 0.82
C ASP A 5 11.70 -9.67 2.15
N TRP A 6 12.30 -8.94 3.07
CA TRP A 6 11.67 -8.62 4.35
C TRP A 6 10.35 -7.87 4.18
N ILE A 7 10.17 -7.19 3.05
CA ILE A 7 8.94 -6.44 2.80
C ILE A 7 7.74 -7.38 2.74
N PHE A 8 7.90 -8.50 2.05
CA PHE A 8 6.82 -9.49 1.97
C PHE A 8 6.49 -10.04 3.35
N ASP A 9 7.51 -10.29 4.15
CA ASP A 9 7.30 -10.81 5.50
C ASP A 9 6.57 -9.80 6.38
N GLU A 10 6.94 -8.52 6.27
CA GLU A 10 6.27 -7.47 7.02
C GLU A 10 4.79 -7.37 6.66
N VAL A 11 4.51 -7.33 5.36
CA VAL A 11 3.13 -7.19 4.90
C VAL A 11 2.32 -8.43 5.27
N SER A 12 2.89 -9.61 5.08
CA SER A 12 2.20 -10.86 5.40
C SER A 12 1.89 -10.94 6.89
N SER A 13 2.83 -10.53 7.72
CA SER A 13 2.64 -10.52 9.16
C SER A 13 1.53 -9.55 9.56
N GLY A 14 1.50 -8.38 8.92
CA GLY A 14 0.45 -7.40 9.18
C GLY A 14 -0.93 -7.91 8.78
N ILE A 15 -1.02 -8.55 7.63
CA ILE A 15 -2.29 -9.10 7.16
C ILE A 15 -2.76 -10.21 8.11
N LYS A 16 -1.83 -11.05 8.55
CA LYS A 16 -2.18 -12.11 9.48
C LYS A 16 -2.72 -11.54 10.78
N ALA A 17 -2.10 -10.48 11.29
CA ALA A 17 -2.56 -9.84 12.51
C ALA A 17 -3.94 -9.23 12.34
N LEU A 18 -4.21 -8.65 11.18
CA LEU A 18 -5.53 -8.11 10.86
C LEU A 18 -6.58 -9.21 10.86
N ILE A 19 -6.27 -10.34 10.23
CA ILE A 19 -7.20 -11.47 10.17
C ILE A 19 -7.48 -12.00 11.57
N GLU A 20 -6.43 -12.11 12.38
CA GLU A 20 -6.61 -12.58 13.76
C GLU A 20 -7.49 -11.64 14.56
N ARG A 21 -7.27 -10.34 14.42
CA ARG A 21 -8.11 -9.36 15.12
C ARG A 21 -9.55 -9.44 14.66
N PHE A 22 -9.76 -9.56 13.37
CA PHE A 22 -11.11 -9.66 12.83
C PHE A 22 -11.82 -10.93 13.34
N THR A 23 -11.07 -12.02 13.40
CA THR A 23 -11.64 -13.29 13.86
C THR A 23 -12.02 -13.22 15.34
N GLN A 24 -11.17 -12.62 16.16
CA GLN A 24 -11.38 -12.57 17.61
C GLN A 24 -12.40 -11.53 18.02
N THR A 25 -12.35 -10.38 17.38
CA THR A 25 -13.23 -9.26 17.74
C THR A 25 -13.71 -8.56 16.48
N PRO A 26 -14.62 -9.19 15.71
CA PRO A 26 -15.03 -8.63 14.43
C PRO A 26 -15.64 -7.24 14.52
N TYR A 27 -16.33 -6.95 15.62
CA TYR A 27 -16.93 -5.62 15.78
C TYR A 27 -15.95 -4.54 16.18
N PHE A 28 -14.67 -4.88 16.29
CA PHE A 28 -13.63 -3.89 16.44
C PHE A 28 -13.57 -2.98 15.20
N PHE A 29 -13.96 -3.53 14.07
CA PHE A 29 -13.97 -2.79 12.81
C PHE A 29 -15.41 -2.42 12.45
N TYR A 30 -15.61 -1.13 12.19
CA TYR A 30 -16.91 -0.65 11.79
C TYR A 30 -17.10 -0.79 10.28
N SER A 31 -16.03 -0.60 9.53
CA SER A 31 -16.09 -0.57 8.08
C SER A 31 -14.80 -1.12 7.48
N GLU A 32 -14.82 -1.28 6.17
CA GLU A 32 -13.63 -1.66 5.43
C GLU A 32 -12.52 -0.62 5.63
N GLN A 33 -12.90 0.64 5.74
CA GLN A 33 -11.93 1.71 5.97
C GLN A 33 -11.19 1.53 7.29
N ASP A 34 -11.87 1.03 8.31
CA ASP A 34 -11.21 0.75 9.58
C ASP A 34 -10.16 -0.34 9.43
N MET A 35 -10.43 -1.32 8.58
CA MET A 35 -9.48 -2.40 8.34
C MET A 35 -8.25 -1.89 7.59
N HIS A 36 -8.45 -1.00 6.63
CA HIS A 36 -7.33 -0.35 5.95
C HIS A 36 -6.46 0.41 6.93
N ALA A 37 -7.11 1.20 7.79
CA ALA A 37 -6.38 2.01 8.75
C ALA A 37 -5.59 1.15 9.74
N TYR A 38 -6.20 0.06 10.17
CA TYR A 38 -5.52 -0.86 11.09
C TYR A 38 -4.26 -1.43 10.46
N LEU A 39 -4.38 -1.93 9.24
CA LEU A 39 -3.23 -2.52 8.56
C LEU A 39 -2.17 -1.47 8.27
N TYR A 40 -2.59 -0.31 7.78
CA TYR A 40 -1.64 0.77 7.51
C TYR A 40 -0.89 1.17 8.78
N HIS A 41 -1.63 1.38 9.87
CA HIS A 41 -1.00 1.78 11.14
C HIS A 41 0.01 0.75 11.60
N ARG A 42 -0.35 -0.52 11.50
CA ARG A 42 0.52 -1.58 11.93
C ARG A 42 1.81 -1.62 11.10
N LEU A 43 1.69 -1.46 9.80
CA LEU A 43 2.84 -1.50 8.91
C LEU A 43 3.72 -0.26 9.03
N ILE A 44 3.10 0.92 9.13
CA ILE A 44 3.88 2.15 9.20
C ILE A 44 4.56 2.31 10.57
N SER A 45 4.03 1.65 11.58
CA SER A 45 4.63 1.67 12.91
C SER A 45 5.79 0.68 13.03
N GLY A 46 5.99 -0.16 12.03
CA GLY A 46 7.06 -1.13 12.03
C GLY A 46 8.18 -0.72 11.09
N ARG A 47 8.85 -1.74 10.55
CA ARG A 47 10.04 -1.49 9.73
C ARG A 47 9.76 -0.67 8.48
N LEU A 48 8.58 -0.84 7.88
CA LEU A 48 8.23 -0.06 6.69
C LEU A 48 8.16 1.43 6.97
N GLY A 49 7.80 1.83 8.17
CA GLY A 49 7.74 3.23 8.52
C GLY A 49 9.10 3.81 8.91
N GLU A 50 10.07 2.95 9.18
CA GLU A 50 11.41 3.38 9.55
C GLU A 50 12.39 3.35 8.39
N PHE A 51 12.02 2.70 7.30
CA PHE A 51 12.90 2.55 6.15
C PHE A 51 12.63 3.66 5.15
N PHE A 52 13.50 4.66 5.14
CA PHE A 52 13.35 5.80 4.25
C PHE A 52 14.20 5.61 2.99
N VAL A 53 13.66 6.08 1.89
CA VAL A 53 14.39 6.08 0.62
C VAL A 53 14.38 7.48 0.05
N GLU A 54 15.35 7.75 -0.80
CA GLU A 54 15.46 9.04 -1.45
C GLU A 54 14.86 8.95 -2.85
N THR A 55 14.05 9.93 -3.19
CA THR A 55 13.44 9.97 -4.52
C THR A 55 14.40 10.58 -5.54
N SER A 56 14.00 10.56 -6.80
CA SER A 56 14.81 11.15 -7.87
C SER A 56 14.97 12.66 -7.70
N THR A 57 14.11 13.29 -6.92
CA THR A 57 14.17 14.74 -6.69
C THR A 57 14.86 15.08 -5.38
N GLY A 58 15.44 14.09 -4.70
CA GLY A 58 16.18 14.31 -3.47
C GLY A 58 15.32 14.36 -2.22
N ASP A 59 14.04 14.07 -2.34
CA ASP A 59 13.14 14.03 -1.18
C ASP A 59 13.22 12.66 -0.52
N ARG A 60 12.84 12.61 0.75
CA ARG A 60 12.83 11.35 1.48
C ARG A 60 11.40 10.93 1.75
N THR A 61 11.14 9.64 1.58
CA THR A 61 9.82 9.10 1.86
C THR A 61 9.96 7.62 2.23
N VAL A 62 8.84 7.05 2.67
CA VAL A 62 8.77 5.61 2.92
C VAL A 62 8.18 4.92 1.71
N LEU A 63 8.22 3.60 1.69
CA LEU A 63 7.71 2.85 0.55
C LEU A 63 6.20 2.59 0.63
N LEU A 64 5.63 2.65 1.83
CA LEU A 64 4.24 2.32 2.06
C LEU A 64 3.35 3.54 1.88
N HIS A 65 2.35 3.42 1.02
CA HIS A 65 1.40 4.50 0.76
C HIS A 65 -0.01 3.96 0.65
N ARG A 66 -0.98 4.81 0.98
CA ARG A 66 -2.38 4.48 0.89
C ARG A 66 -2.97 5.04 -0.39
N GLU A 67 -4.04 4.41 -0.86
CA GLU A 67 -4.80 4.92 -2.00
C GLU A 67 -3.92 5.16 -3.22
N TYR A 68 -3.01 4.24 -3.48
CA TYR A 68 -2.10 4.36 -4.61
C TYR A 68 -2.89 4.20 -5.91
N PRO A 69 -2.84 5.17 -6.81
CA PRO A 69 -3.68 5.13 -8.01
C PRO A 69 -3.24 4.04 -8.98
N THR A 70 -4.23 3.39 -9.57
CA THR A 70 -3.98 2.44 -10.64
C THR A 70 -4.10 3.16 -11.96
N LEU A 71 -3.66 2.51 -13.01
CA LEU A 71 -3.84 3.07 -14.33
C LEU A 71 -5.32 3.06 -14.67
N LYS A 72 -5.76 4.12 -15.31
CA LYS A 72 -7.13 4.22 -15.76
C LYS A 72 -7.35 3.28 -16.94
N THR A 73 -8.48 2.59 -16.93
CA THR A 73 -8.84 1.72 -18.03
C THR A 73 -10.26 2.01 -18.49
N TYR A 74 -10.48 1.83 -19.77
CA TYR A 74 -11.82 1.90 -20.37
C TYR A 74 -12.57 3.19 -20.09
N GLY A 75 -11.84 4.28 -19.96
CA GLY A 75 -12.47 5.59 -19.75
C GLY A 75 -13.10 5.79 -18.40
N ARG A 76 -12.95 4.86 -17.49
CA ARG A 76 -13.55 4.95 -16.18
C ARG A 76 -12.68 5.77 -15.23
N ALA A 77 -13.27 6.14 -14.10
CA ALA A 77 -12.51 6.76 -13.04
C ALA A 77 -11.38 5.84 -12.62
N ARG A 78 -10.26 6.44 -12.27
CA ARG A 78 -9.09 5.69 -11.84
C ARG A 78 -9.39 4.94 -10.54
N GLY A 79 -8.95 3.69 -10.50
CA GLY A 79 -9.01 2.93 -9.28
C GLY A 79 -7.81 3.20 -8.39
N HIS A 80 -7.83 2.59 -7.23
CA HIS A 80 -6.73 2.70 -6.28
C HIS A 80 -6.49 1.36 -5.63
N PHE A 81 -5.23 1.08 -5.36
CA PHE A 81 -4.91 0.01 -4.40
C PHE A 81 -5.05 0.61 -3.01
N ASP A 82 -5.63 -0.15 -2.10
CA ASP A 82 -5.85 0.35 -0.75
C ASP A 82 -4.53 0.63 -0.04
N LEU A 83 -3.57 -0.25 -0.21
CA LEU A 83 -2.21 -0.03 0.27
C LEU A 83 -1.25 -0.49 -0.82
N ALA A 84 -0.14 0.19 -0.94
CA ALA A 84 0.90 -0.19 -1.88
C ALA A 84 2.27 0.01 -1.27
N VAL A 85 3.17 -0.90 -1.56
CA VAL A 85 4.58 -0.76 -1.20
C VAL A 85 5.34 -0.61 -2.50
N ILE A 86 5.94 0.54 -2.70
CA ILE A 86 6.67 0.84 -3.93
C ILE A 86 7.99 0.08 -3.93
N ASP A 87 8.39 -0.41 -5.10
CA ASP A 87 9.66 -1.08 -5.24
C ASP A 87 10.79 -0.07 -4.99
N PRO A 88 11.67 -0.33 -4.01
CA PRO A 88 12.74 0.63 -3.71
C PRO A 88 13.63 0.94 -4.90
N ALA A 89 13.82 -0.02 -5.80
CA ALA A 89 14.67 0.19 -6.96
C ALA A 89 14.06 1.21 -7.93
N ASP A 90 12.75 1.36 -7.91
CA ASP A 90 12.06 2.27 -8.83
C ASP A 90 11.88 3.66 -8.25
N MET A 91 12.03 3.80 -6.95
CA MET A 91 11.76 5.07 -6.28
C MET A 91 12.68 6.18 -6.76
N SER A 92 13.94 5.87 -6.98
CA SER A 92 14.90 6.88 -7.40
C SER A 92 14.84 7.19 -8.89
N ALA A 93 14.11 6.36 -9.68
CA ALA A 93 14.07 6.52 -11.13
C ALA A 93 12.85 7.30 -11.61
N SER A 94 11.86 7.53 -10.76
CA SER A 94 10.61 8.13 -11.16
C SER A 94 10.44 9.55 -10.63
N HIS A 95 9.54 10.29 -11.21
CA HIS A 95 9.30 11.68 -10.83
C HIS A 95 8.26 11.74 -9.72
N TRP A 96 8.72 11.58 -8.49
CA TRP A 96 7.83 11.52 -7.34
C TRP A 96 6.88 12.71 -7.23
N ARG A 97 7.39 13.91 -7.41
CA ARG A 97 6.58 15.11 -7.27
C ARG A 97 5.51 15.23 -8.33
N MET A 98 5.76 14.68 -9.49
CA MET A 98 4.76 14.67 -10.55
C MET A 98 3.53 13.88 -10.14
N GLN A 99 3.74 12.83 -9.38
CA GLN A 99 2.62 11.99 -8.97
C GLN A 99 1.72 12.66 -7.95
N ILE A 100 2.28 13.50 -7.11
CA ILE A 100 1.47 14.27 -6.18
C ILE A 100 0.56 15.23 -6.93
N ARG A 101 1.11 15.89 -7.94
CA ARG A 101 0.35 16.87 -8.73
C ARG A 101 -0.60 16.22 -9.73
N ASN A 102 -0.19 15.11 -10.28
CA ASN A 102 -0.93 14.43 -11.34
C ASN A 102 -1.03 12.95 -11.00
N PRO A 103 -1.95 12.59 -10.11
CA PRO A 103 -2.05 11.20 -9.66
C PRO A 103 -2.23 10.20 -10.79
N GLY A 104 -2.71 10.64 -11.95
CA GLY A 104 -2.84 9.75 -13.10
C GLY A 104 -1.52 9.25 -13.64
N TYR A 105 -0.42 9.84 -13.23
CA TYR A 105 0.90 9.44 -13.70
C TYR A 105 1.66 8.59 -12.69
N ALA A 106 0.97 8.01 -11.73
CA ALA A 106 1.61 7.11 -10.79
C ALA A 106 2.12 5.90 -11.56
N LYS A 107 3.42 5.81 -11.73
CA LYS A 107 4.03 4.77 -12.56
C LYS A 107 5.14 4.00 -11.87
N HIS A 108 5.23 4.13 -10.56
CA HIS A 108 6.21 3.35 -9.84
C HIS A 108 5.85 1.88 -9.90
N ARG A 109 6.86 1.05 -10.03
CA ARG A 109 6.66 -0.38 -9.91
C ARG A 109 6.38 -0.69 -8.45
N LEU A 110 5.40 -1.54 -8.22
CA LEU A 110 5.03 -1.91 -6.87
C LEU A 110 5.66 -3.23 -6.48
N LYS A 111 6.14 -3.30 -5.25
CA LYS A 111 6.61 -4.54 -4.65
C LYS A 111 5.43 -5.36 -4.15
N VAL A 112 4.46 -4.68 -3.55
CA VAL A 112 3.26 -5.31 -3.02
C VAL A 112 2.09 -4.35 -3.21
N ALA A 113 0.94 -4.89 -3.58
CA ALA A 113 -0.30 -4.12 -3.63
C ALA A 113 -1.34 -4.89 -2.83
N VAL A 114 -2.10 -4.19 -2.01
CA VAL A 114 -3.12 -4.79 -1.17
C VAL A 114 -4.46 -4.15 -1.46
N GLU A 115 -5.44 -4.99 -1.72
CA GLU A 115 -6.81 -4.54 -1.89
C GLU A 115 -7.70 -5.32 -0.94
N PHE A 116 -8.66 -4.63 -0.37
CA PHE A 116 -9.65 -5.25 0.49
C PHE A 116 -10.92 -5.49 -0.30
N GLY A 117 -11.50 -6.67 -0.15
CA GLY A 117 -12.67 -7.02 -0.91
C GLY A 117 -13.72 -7.68 -0.04
N LEU A 118 -14.25 -6.94 0.91
CA LEU A 118 -15.20 -7.51 1.84
C LEU A 118 -16.45 -8.04 1.17
N ASN A 119 -16.88 -7.43 0.10
CA ASN A 119 -18.06 -7.86 -0.59
C ASN A 119 -17.77 -8.70 -1.83
N ALA A 120 -16.53 -9.10 -1.99
CA ALA A 120 -16.15 -9.84 -3.18
C ALA A 120 -16.87 -11.16 -3.31
N ILE A 121 -17.20 -11.78 -2.19
CA ILE A 121 -17.80 -13.10 -2.21
C ILE A 121 -19.18 -13.06 -2.82
N GLY A 122 -19.95 -12.06 -2.55
CA GLY A 122 -21.31 -12.03 -2.97
C GLY A 122 -21.59 -11.20 -4.19
N THR A 123 -20.72 -10.28 -4.53
CA THR A 123 -21.07 -9.23 -5.46
C THR A 123 -20.08 -9.01 -6.58
N SER A 124 -18.95 -9.62 -6.50
CA SER A 124 -17.93 -9.39 -7.52
C SER A 124 -18.29 -9.98 -8.87
#